data_79a0c8b2fb5f6a10bae3ff47dd6331da
#
_entry.id   79a0c8b2fb5f6a10bae3ff47dd6331da
#
_cell.length_a   1.000
_cell.length_b   1.000
_cell.length_c   1.000
_cell.angle_alpha   90.00
_cell.angle_beta   90.00
_cell.angle_gamma   90.00
#
_symmetry.space_group_name_H-M   'P 1'
#
loop_
_entity.id
_entity.type
_entity.pdbx_description
1 polymer ?
#
loop_
_entity_poly.entity_id
_entity_poly.type
_entity_poly.pdbx_seq_one_letter_code
_entity_poly.pdbx_strand_id
1 'polypeptide(L)'
;MTVLPNDYDDDPGRFLASGEYQHDDVHPYVAARLAGSGARRVLDVGGGHGRLARLLPGLSMNCLLIDLSATMLALAPRPAVRADGARLPVADGCVDAVAALYTLYHYPDPRLPVGEARRVLRPGGLFAACAPNRNSTPELAAVLPDWGARSTFDGEDAPAIVGSVFGAPGDRVEVERWDGPLVTLATAADAAGLLRVHGLSPAQASAAAGRLSLPLTLTMRGCFVYATKASG
;
A
#
# COMPACT_ATOMS: atom_id res chain seq x y z
N MET A 1 1.34 -15.54 3.49
CA MET A 1 0.39 -15.45 4.61
C MET A 1 -0.51 -14.26 4.30
N THR A 2 -1.83 -14.49 4.13
CA THR A 2 -2.76 -13.37 3.97
C THR A 2 -2.80 -12.66 5.31
N VAL A 3 -2.34 -11.42 5.39
CA VAL A 3 -2.45 -10.59 6.60
C VAL A 3 -3.93 -10.23 6.73
N LEU A 4 -4.57 -10.74 7.78
CA LEU A 4 -5.96 -10.43 8.06
C LEU A 4 -6.06 -9.06 8.74
N PRO A 5 -7.20 -8.34 8.65
CA PRO A 5 -7.38 -7.05 9.33
C PRO A 5 -7.05 -7.08 10.83
N ASN A 6 -7.32 -8.19 11.50
CA ASN A 6 -7.03 -8.39 12.93
C ASN A 6 -5.54 -8.37 13.27
N ASP A 7 -4.64 -8.71 12.33
CA ASP A 7 -3.19 -8.71 12.60
C ASP A 7 -2.68 -7.30 12.95
N TYR A 8 -3.31 -6.24 12.40
CA TYR A 8 -2.97 -4.85 12.68
C TYR A 8 -3.48 -4.39 14.06
N ASP A 9 -4.58 -4.96 14.55
CA ASP A 9 -5.11 -4.66 15.87
C ASP A 9 -4.38 -5.47 16.96
N ASP A 10 -3.93 -6.70 16.64
CA ASP A 10 -3.24 -7.60 17.58
C ASP A 10 -1.76 -7.23 17.79
N ASP A 11 -1.05 -6.76 16.76
CA ASP A 11 0.35 -6.32 16.87
C ASP A 11 0.62 -5.05 16.03
N PRO A 12 0.08 -3.90 16.44
CA PRO A 12 0.27 -2.64 15.73
C PRO A 12 1.74 -2.20 15.69
N GLY A 13 2.52 -2.54 16.72
CA GLY A 13 3.94 -2.19 16.81
C GLY A 13 4.76 -2.76 15.66
N ARG A 14 4.43 -3.96 15.20
CA ARG A 14 5.09 -4.60 14.06
C ARG A 14 4.93 -3.78 12.78
N PHE A 15 3.74 -3.26 12.53
CA PHE A 15 3.46 -2.47 11.31
C PHE A 15 4.00 -1.04 11.39
N LEU A 16 4.01 -0.44 12.58
CA LEU A 16 4.63 0.87 12.79
C LEU A 16 6.15 0.79 12.59
N ALA A 17 6.79 -0.27 13.07
CA ALA A 17 8.22 -0.52 12.89
C ALA A 17 8.61 -0.73 11.42
N SER A 18 7.68 -1.10 10.54
CA SER A 18 7.98 -1.24 9.11
C SER A 18 8.54 0.03 8.48
N GLY A 19 8.13 1.21 8.97
CA GLY A 19 8.62 2.49 8.52
C GLY A 19 10.11 2.74 8.80
N GLU A 20 10.69 2.06 9.79
CA GLU A 20 12.12 2.15 10.13
C GLU A 20 13.02 1.45 9.10
N TYR A 21 12.45 0.48 8.37
CA TYR A 21 13.16 -0.34 7.37
C TYR A 21 12.79 0.00 5.94
N GLN A 22 11.96 1.02 5.71
CA GLN A 22 11.54 1.44 4.38
C GLN A 22 11.95 2.88 4.13
N HIS A 23 12.75 3.13 3.08
CA HIS A 23 12.81 4.46 2.50
C HIS A 23 11.44 4.77 1.92
N ASP A 24 10.68 5.63 2.61
CA ASP A 24 9.31 5.94 2.22
C ASP A 24 9.27 7.07 1.19
N ASP A 25 9.65 6.76 -0.02
CA ASP A 25 9.45 7.68 -1.14
C ASP A 25 8.08 7.48 -1.81
N VAL A 26 7.37 6.39 -1.49
CA VAL A 26 6.07 6.04 -2.11
C VAL A 26 4.99 7.06 -1.78
N HIS A 27 4.79 7.39 -0.50
CA HIS A 27 3.73 8.30 -0.10
C HIS A 27 3.95 9.73 -0.60
N PRO A 28 5.16 10.34 -0.47
CA PRO A 28 5.46 11.63 -1.07
C PRO A 28 5.30 11.63 -2.59
N TYR A 29 5.74 10.56 -3.27
CA TYR A 29 5.64 10.43 -4.71
C TYR A 29 4.18 10.41 -5.18
N VAL A 30 3.34 9.58 -4.55
CA VAL A 30 1.90 9.53 -4.86
C VAL A 30 1.22 10.84 -4.50
N ALA A 31 1.55 11.48 -3.36
CA ALA A 31 0.99 12.78 -2.99
C ALA A 31 1.27 13.85 -4.06
N ALA A 32 2.50 13.90 -4.62
CA ALA A 32 2.85 14.78 -5.72
C ALA A 32 2.06 14.47 -7.01
N ARG A 33 1.88 13.18 -7.33
CA ARG A 33 1.09 12.75 -8.49
C ARG A 33 -0.39 13.15 -8.36
N LEU A 34 -0.97 13.00 -7.16
CA LEU A 34 -2.32 13.44 -6.85
C LEU A 34 -2.47 14.97 -6.97
N ALA A 35 -1.51 15.73 -6.45
CA ALA A 35 -1.49 17.20 -6.59
C ALA A 35 -1.40 17.62 -8.06
N GLY A 36 -0.55 16.97 -8.84
CA GLY A 36 -0.38 17.22 -10.29
C GLY A 36 -1.65 16.92 -11.09
N SER A 37 -2.55 16.04 -10.62
CA SER A 37 -3.86 15.80 -11.24
C SER A 37 -4.90 16.88 -10.94
N GLY A 38 -4.59 17.85 -10.07
CA GLY A 38 -5.54 18.87 -9.61
C GLY A 38 -6.55 18.38 -8.57
N ALA A 39 -6.34 17.20 -7.97
CA ALA A 39 -7.21 16.67 -6.94
C ALA A 39 -7.29 17.58 -5.72
N ARG A 40 -8.47 17.69 -5.12
CA ARG A 40 -8.72 18.45 -3.89
C ARG A 40 -9.36 17.59 -2.81
N ARG A 41 -10.19 16.63 -3.19
CA ARG A 41 -10.88 15.69 -2.30
C ARG A 41 -10.32 14.31 -2.54
N VAL A 42 -9.53 13.82 -1.60
CA VAL A 42 -8.83 12.54 -1.69
C VAL A 42 -9.40 11.57 -0.67
N LEU A 43 -9.58 10.33 -1.09
CA LEU A 43 -9.90 9.21 -0.22
C LEU A 43 -8.64 8.33 -0.10
N ASP A 44 -8.18 8.09 1.14
CA ASP A 44 -7.06 7.21 1.45
C ASP A 44 -7.59 5.88 1.99
N VAL A 45 -7.70 4.87 1.12
CA VAL A 45 -8.31 3.57 1.43
C VAL A 45 -7.24 2.60 1.94
N GLY A 46 -7.47 2.06 3.15
CA GLY A 46 -6.47 1.27 3.86
C GLY A 46 -5.28 2.14 4.29
N GLY A 47 -5.54 3.42 4.61
CA GLY A 47 -4.51 4.41 4.92
C GLY A 47 -3.78 4.19 6.25
N GLY A 48 -4.19 3.18 7.03
CA GLY A 48 -3.57 2.81 8.30
C GLY A 48 -3.49 3.97 9.28
N HIS A 49 -2.30 4.23 9.79
CA HIS A 49 -2.05 5.37 10.70
C HIS A 49 -1.86 6.71 9.95
N GLY A 50 -2.06 6.76 8.60
CA GLY A 50 -2.20 8.00 7.83
C GLY A 50 -0.90 8.59 7.30
N ARG A 51 0.02 7.79 6.78
CA ARG A 51 1.27 8.30 6.16
C ARG A 51 0.96 9.22 5.00
N LEU A 52 0.10 8.82 4.05
CA LEU A 52 -0.32 9.68 2.95
C LEU A 52 -1.17 10.85 3.47
N ALA A 53 -2.17 10.57 4.29
CA ALA A 53 -3.11 11.57 4.78
C ALA A 53 -2.44 12.77 5.48
N ARG A 54 -1.25 12.57 6.11
CA ARG A 54 -0.48 13.67 6.74
C ARG A 54 0.19 14.61 5.74
N LEU A 55 0.48 14.14 4.53
CA LEU A 55 1.17 14.93 3.49
C LEU A 55 0.19 15.82 2.71
N LEU A 56 -1.04 15.38 2.53
CA LEU A 56 -2.00 16.00 1.61
C LEU A 56 -2.42 17.43 1.99
N PRO A 57 -2.59 17.81 3.28
CA PRO A 57 -2.92 19.19 3.65
C PRO A 57 -1.86 20.20 3.20
N GLY A 58 -0.58 19.84 3.26
CA GLY A 58 0.54 20.67 2.77
C GLY A 58 0.49 20.93 1.25
N LEU A 59 -0.28 20.12 0.52
CA LEU A 59 -0.51 20.22 -0.92
C LEU A 59 -1.92 20.76 -1.24
N SER A 60 -2.61 21.35 -0.27
CA SER A 60 -3.97 21.89 -0.38
C SER A 60 -5.03 20.85 -0.78
N MET A 61 -4.87 19.62 -0.34
CA MET A 61 -5.83 18.54 -0.53
C MET A 61 -6.48 18.15 0.80
N ASN A 62 -7.80 17.95 0.78
CA ASN A 62 -8.56 17.40 1.90
C ASN A 62 -8.58 15.87 1.77
N CYS A 63 -8.27 15.16 2.85
CA CYS A 63 -8.23 13.70 2.87
C CYS A 63 -9.27 13.15 3.84
N LEU A 64 -10.06 12.17 3.39
CA LEU A 64 -10.78 11.25 4.26
C LEU A 64 -10.03 9.92 4.25
N LEU A 65 -9.56 9.50 5.43
CA LEU A 65 -8.90 8.21 5.59
C LEU A 65 -9.91 7.14 5.97
N ILE A 66 -9.83 5.99 5.31
CA ILE A 66 -10.65 4.81 5.60
C ILE A 66 -9.74 3.62 5.90
N ASP A 67 -10.00 2.94 7.01
CA ASP A 67 -9.30 1.72 7.39
C ASP A 67 -10.22 0.79 8.20
N LEU A 68 -9.94 -0.51 8.22
CA LEU A 68 -10.65 -1.48 9.05
C LEU A 68 -10.10 -1.56 10.47
N SER A 69 -8.80 -1.31 10.68
CA SER A 69 -8.15 -1.39 11.97
C SER A 69 -8.49 -0.19 12.84
N ALA A 70 -9.14 -0.45 13.97
CA ALA A 70 -9.43 0.58 14.96
C ALA A 70 -8.15 1.14 15.59
N THR A 71 -7.15 0.29 15.79
CA THR A 71 -5.86 0.66 16.38
C THR A 71 -5.07 1.60 15.46
N MET A 72 -5.00 1.30 14.16
CA MET A 72 -4.38 2.19 13.19
C MET A 72 -5.11 3.53 13.10
N LEU A 73 -6.44 3.53 13.07
CA LEU A 73 -7.26 4.74 13.04
C LEU A 73 -7.11 5.61 14.28
N ALA A 74 -6.80 5.03 15.44
CA ALA A 74 -6.53 5.80 16.66
C ALA A 74 -5.27 6.69 16.54
N LEU A 75 -4.33 6.31 15.66
CA LEU A 75 -3.08 7.02 15.38
C LEU A 75 -3.19 7.93 14.14
N ALA A 76 -4.25 7.81 13.36
CA ALA A 76 -4.44 8.53 12.11
C ALA A 76 -4.86 10.00 12.32
N PRO A 77 -4.49 10.90 11.39
CA PRO A 77 -5.05 12.24 11.38
C PRO A 77 -6.55 12.20 11.05
N ARG A 78 -7.27 13.23 11.48
CA ARG A 78 -8.72 13.36 11.18
C ARG A 78 -8.93 14.23 9.94
N PRO A 79 -9.99 13.95 9.14
CA PRO A 79 -11.05 12.95 9.34
C PRO A 79 -10.62 11.53 8.97
N ALA A 80 -10.96 10.56 9.82
CA ALA A 80 -10.72 9.13 9.58
C ALA A 80 -11.94 8.32 10.03
N VAL A 81 -12.32 7.31 9.24
CA VAL A 81 -13.53 6.49 9.41
C VAL A 81 -13.19 5.01 9.32
N ARG A 82 -13.76 4.22 10.25
CA ARG A 82 -13.66 2.76 10.19
C ARG A 82 -14.67 2.22 9.19
N ALA A 83 -14.18 1.70 8.06
CA ALA A 83 -15.01 1.06 7.06
C ALA A 83 -14.20 0.11 6.17
N ASP A 84 -14.91 -0.78 5.48
CA ASP A 84 -14.34 -1.69 4.48
C ASP A 84 -14.16 -0.98 3.14
N GLY A 85 -12.94 -1.05 2.58
CA GLY A 85 -12.64 -0.49 1.25
C GLY A 85 -13.42 -1.16 0.11
N ALA A 86 -13.92 -2.39 0.32
CA ALA A 86 -14.82 -3.06 -0.61
C ALA A 86 -16.28 -2.60 -0.49
N ARG A 87 -16.58 -1.70 0.45
CA ARG A 87 -17.91 -1.12 0.67
C ARG A 87 -17.78 0.28 1.27
N LEU A 88 -17.36 1.23 0.46
CA LEU A 88 -17.05 2.60 0.92
C LEU A 88 -18.33 3.36 1.31
N PRO A 89 -18.39 3.99 2.51
CA PRO A 89 -19.50 4.81 2.95
C PRO A 89 -19.45 6.22 2.32
N VAL A 90 -19.27 6.26 1.02
CA VAL A 90 -19.03 7.47 0.22
C VAL A 90 -19.90 7.41 -1.02
N ALA A 91 -20.55 8.52 -1.35
CA ALA A 91 -21.46 8.60 -2.52
C ALA A 91 -20.69 8.47 -3.84
N ASP A 92 -21.44 8.09 -4.90
CA ASP A 92 -20.90 7.97 -6.25
C ASP A 92 -20.36 9.32 -6.75
N GLY A 93 -19.25 9.32 -7.43
CA GLY A 93 -18.72 10.46 -8.16
C GLY A 93 -18.36 11.69 -7.32
N CYS A 94 -18.10 11.56 -6.03
CA CYS A 94 -17.94 12.71 -5.13
C CYS A 94 -16.50 13.05 -4.74
N VAL A 95 -15.51 12.22 -5.11
CA VAL A 95 -14.08 12.48 -4.82
C VAL A 95 -13.27 12.69 -6.10
N ASP A 96 -12.21 13.46 -5.99
CA ASP A 96 -11.33 13.77 -7.12
C ASP A 96 -10.26 12.68 -7.29
N ALA A 97 -9.83 12.06 -6.18
CA ALA A 97 -8.89 10.97 -6.22
C ALA A 97 -9.13 9.94 -5.11
N VAL A 98 -8.69 8.72 -5.38
CA VAL A 98 -8.63 7.61 -4.42
C VAL A 98 -7.22 7.03 -4.43
N ALA A 99 -6.59 6.91 -3.27
CA ALA A 99 -5.35 6.18 -3.08
C ALA A 99 -5.61 4.88 -2.33
N ALA A 100 -4.94 3.80 -2.73
CA ALA A 100 -4.96 2.50 -2.08
C ALA A 100 -3.54 1.92 -2.08
N LEU A 101 -2.72 2.37 -1.10
CA LEU A 101 -1.31 2.09 -1.04
C LEU A 101 -1.03 0.93 -0.08
N TYR A 102 -0.38 -0.14 -0.55
CA TYR A 102 -0.05 -1.31 0.26
C TYR A 102 -1.24 -1.96 0.99
N THR A 103 -2.44 -1.93 0.40
CA THR A 103 -3.66 -2.42 1.04
C THR A 103 -4.40 -3.48 0.23
N LEU A 104 -4.37 -3.41 -1.10
CA LEU A 104 -5.22 -4.23 -1.95
C LEU A 104 -4.94 -5.74 -1.87
N TYR A 105 -3.74 -6.14 -1.50
CA TYR A 105 -3.38 -7.55 -1.29
C TYR A 105 -3.99 -8.18 -0.02
N HIS A 106 -4.65 -7.39 0.82
CA HIS A 106 -5.40 -7.90 1.98
C HIS A 106 -6.80 -8.40 1.59
N TYR A 107 -7.26 -8.09 0.39
CA TYR A 107 -8.57 -8.53 -0.09
C TYR A 107 -8.47 -9.86 -0.83
N PRO A 108 -9.38 -10.83 -0.58
CA PRO A 108 -9.46 -12.05 -1.37
C PRO A 108 -9.71 -11.77 -2.86
N ASP A 109 -10.52 -10.74 -3.15
CA ASP A 109 -10.73 -10.21 -4.50
C ASP A 109 -10.47 -8.69 -4.51
N PRO A 110 -9.28 -8.26 -4.95
CA PRO A 110 -8.91 -6.84 -4.99
C PRO A 110 -9.75 -6.01 -5.99
N ARG A 111 -10.48 -6.64 -6.91
CA ARG A 111 -11.40 -5.94 -7.82
C ARG A 111 -12.55 -5.27 -7.08
N LEU A 112 -12.95 -5.78 -5.92
CA LEU A 112 -14.03 -5.20 -5.13
C LEU A 112 -13.66 -3.79 -4.62
N PRO A 113 -12.56 -3.57 -3.87
CA PRO A 113 -12.17 -2.22 -3.46
C PRO A 113 -11.77 -1.32 -4.64
N VAL A 114 -11.20 -1.86 -5.72
CA VAL A 114 -10.93 -1.09 -6.95
C VAL A 114 -12.23 -0.64 -7.62
N GLY A 115 -13.27 -1.49 -7.61
CA GLY A 115 -14.60 -1.15 -8.11
C GLY A 115 -15.28 -0.03 -7.30
N GLU A 116 -15.16 -0.09 -5.98
CA GLU A 116 -15.64 0.96 -5.09
C GLU A 116 -14.87 2.28 -5.30
N ALA A 117 -13.54 2.20 -5.46
CA ALA A 117 -12.74 3.37 -5.81
C ALA A 117 -13.23 4.01 -7.12
N ARG A 118 -13.47 3.20 -8.18
CA ARG A 118 -14.01 3.71 -9.45
C ARG A 118 -15.42 4.30 -9.29
N ARG A 119 -16.29 3.71 -8.45
CA ARG A 119 -17.63 4.20 -8.18
C ARG A 119 -17.61 5.61 -7.58
N VAL A 120 -16.81 5.81 -6.54
CA VAL A 120 -16.76 7.08 -5.79
C VAL A 120 -16.01 8.19 -6.52
N LEU A 121 -15.16 7.85 -7.48
CA LEU A 121 -14.45 8.83 -8.33
C LEU A 121 -15.43 9.56 -9.25
N ARG A 122 -15.32 10.90 -9.28
CA ARG A 122 -15.98 11.72 -10.30
C ARG A 122 -15.42 11.39 -11.70
N PRO A 123 -16.14 11.75 -12.79
CA PRO A 123 -15.54 11.75 -14.12
C PRO A 123 -14.23 12.54 -14.14
N GLY A 124 -13.19 12.01 -14.79
CA GLY A 124 -11.85 12.54 -14.80
C GLY A 124 -11.06 12.35 -13.48
N GLY A 125 -11.62 11.66 -12.47
CA GLY A 125 -10.97 11.39 -11.20
C GLY A 125 -9.86 10.33 -11.32
N LEU A 126 -8.85 10.42 -10.44
CA LEU A 126 -7.64 9.59 -10.44
C LEU A 126 -7.68 8.54 -9.34
N PHE A 127 -7.48 7.29 -9.70
CA PHE A 127 -7.14 6.20 -8.79
C PHE A 127 -5.63 6.00 -8.77
N ALA A 128 -5.05 5.78 -7.60
CA ALA A 128 -3.64 5.45 -7.41
C ALA A 128 -3.49 4.24 -6.48
N ALA A 129 -2.81 3.21 -6.93
CA ALA A 129 -2.46 2.05 -6.13
C ALA A 129 -0.97 1.76 -6.22
N CYS A 130 -0.40 1.14 -5.19
CA CYS A 130 0.92 0.54 -5.27
C CYS A 130 0.94 -0.86 -4.68
N ALA A 131 1.80 -1.69 -5.22
CA ALA A 131 2.05 -3.04 -4.75
C ALA A 131 3.52 -3.41 -4.86
N PRO A 132 4.09 -4.10 -3.86
CA PRO A 132 5.38 -4.75 -4.03
C PRO A 132 5.22 -5.90 -5.03
N ASN A 133 6.31 -6.19 -5.75
CA ASN A 133 6.36 -7.37 -6.61
C ASN A 133 6.61 -8.62 -5.75
N ARG A 134 6.06 -9.77 -6.16
CA ARG A 134 6.34 -11.07 -5.54
C ARG A 134 7.83 -11.43 -5.50
N ASN A 135 8.64 -10.83 -6.37
CA ASN A 135 10.09 -10.96 -6.42
C ASN A 135 10.81 -9.79 -5.73
N SER A 136 10.12 -9.02 -4.90
CA SER A 136 10.74 -8.01 -4.03
C SER A 136 11.59 -8.69 -2.96
N THR A 137 12.69 -8.06 -2.58
CA THR A 137 13.66 -8.58 -1.58
C THR A 137 14.14 -10.01 -1.85
N PRO A 138 14.65 -10.33 -3.07
CA PRO A 138 15.10 -11.67 -3.41
C PRO A 138 16.25 -12.15 -2.51
N GLU A 139 16.98 -11.23 -1.89
CA GLU A 139 18.07 -11.50 -0.95
C GLU A 139 17.57 -12.22 0.31
N LEU A 140 16.30 -12.12 0.63
CA LEU A 140 15.66 -12.81 1.76
C LEU A 140 15.06 -14.17 1.41
N ALA A 141 15.12 -14.60 0.16
CA ALA A 141 14.47 -15.85 -0.30
C ALA A 141 14.93 -17.09 0.49
N ALA A 142 16.18 -17.13 0.93
CA ALA A 142 16.72 -18.23 1.74
C ALA A 142 16.14 -18.30 3.17
N VAL A 143 15.59 -17.20 3.67
CA VAL A 143 15.04 -17.11 5.04
C VAL A 143 13.54 -16.83 5.07
N LEU A 144 12.96 -16.37 3.93
CA LEU A 144 11.55 -16.10 3.71
C LEU A 144 11.09 -16.69 2.36
N PRO A 145 11.14 -18.01 2.14
CA PRO A 145 10.91 -18.62 0.82
C PRO A 145 9.49 -18.39 0.27
N ASP A 146 8.50 -18.22 1.14
CA ASP A 146 7.10 -18.05 0.76
C ASP A 146 6.66 -16.57 0.76
N TRP A 147 7.59 -15.65 0.89
CA TRP A 147 7.27 -14.23 0.92
C TRP A 147 6.71 -13.79 -0.45
N GLY A 148 5.52 -13.21 -0.43
CA GLY A 148 4.83 -12.73 -1.64
C GLY A 148 4.13 -13.80 -2.48
N ALA A 149 4.40 -15.08 -2.26
CA ALA A 149 3.87 -16.18 -3.09
C ALA A 149 2.33 -16.31 -3.10
N ARG A 150 1.63 -15.67 -2.16
CA ARG A 150 0.17 -15.71 -2.01
C ARG A 150 -0.49 -14.34 -2.07
N SER A 151 0.18 -13.35 -2.60
CA SER A 151 -0.40 -12.02 -2.76
C SER A 151 -1.52 -12.07 -3.82
N THR A 152 -2.69 -11.52 -3.49
CA THR A 152 -3.81 -11.37 -4.42
C THR A 152 -3.68 -10.10 -5.28
N PHE A 153 -2.73 -9.23 -4.93
CA PHE A 153 -2.45 -7.98 -5.64
C PHE A 153 -0.96 -7.67 -5.53
N ASP A 154 -0.18 -8.06 -6.51
CA ASP A 154 1.25 -7.78 -6.59
C ASP A 154 1.61 -6.99 -7.86
N GLY A 155 2.86 -6.54 -7.95
CA GLY A 155 3.33 -5.69 -9.05
C GLY A 155 3.21 -6.28 -10.45
N GLU A 156 3.07 -7.61 -10.59
CA GLU A 156 2.85 -8.23 -11.90
C GLU A 156 1.36 -8.26 -12.29
N ASP A 157 0.48 -8.58 -11.32
CA ASP A 157 -0.94 -8.78 -11.58
C ASP A 157 -1.77 -7.48 -11.44
N ALA A 158 -1.28 -6.52 -10.63
CA ALA A 158 -1.99 -5.28 -10.33
C ALA A 158 -2.46 -4.50 -11.57
N PRO A 159 -1.65 -4.35 -12.66
CA PRO A 159 -2.11 -3.66 -13.86
C PRO A 159 -3.32 -4.31 -14.52
N ALA A 160 -3.33 -5.65 -14.61
CA ALA A 160 -4.43 -6.39 -15.21
C ALA A 160 -5.70 -6.32 -14.33
N ILE A 161 -5.53 -6.40 -13.01
CA ILE A 161 -6.64 -6.29 -12.06
C ILE A 161 -7.29 -4.91 -12.15
N VAL A 162 -6.51 -3.83 -12.09
CA VAL A 162 -7.02 -2.47 -12.20
C VAL A 162 -7.64 -2.24 -13.59
N GLY A 163 -6.97 -2.67 -14.67
CA GLY A 163 -7.47 -2.57 -16.03
C GLY A 163 -8.78 -3.31 -16.26
N SER A 164 -9.04 -4.42 -15.56
CA SER A 164 -10.32 -5.12 -15.65
C SER A 164 -11.50 -4.33 -15.07
N VAL A 165 -11.24 -3.39 -14.17
CA VAL A 165 -12.25 -2.52 -13.54
C VAL A 165 -12.34 -1.17 -14.24
N PHE A 166 -11.20 -0.58 -14.62
CA PHE A 166 -11.10 0.65 -15.41
C PHE A 166 -10.98 0.28 -16.90
N GLY A 167 -12.01 -0.40 -17.42
CA GLY A 167 -12.06 -0.89 -18.80
C GLY A 167 -13.14 -0.25 -19.65
N ALA A 168 -13.84 0.76 -19.15
CA ALA A 168 -14.84 1.48 -19.93
C ALA A 168 -14.18 2.35 -21.01
N PRO A 169 -14.86 2.61 -22.14
CA PRO A 169 -14.35 3.54 -23.15
C PRO A 169 -14.01 4.90 -22.52
N GLY A 170 -12.76 5.35 -22.75
CA GLY A 170 -12.24 6.60 -22.19
C GLY A 170 -11.54 6.49 -20.83
N ASP A 171 -11.65 5.36 -20.11
CA ASP A 171 -10.78 5.09 -18.97
C ASP A 171 -9.33 4.93 -19.45
N ARG A 172 -8.37 5.33 -18.61
CA ARG A 172 -6.93 5.17 -18.89
C ARG A 172 -6.25 4.50 -17.72
N VAL A 173 -5.32 3.58 -17.99
CA VAL A 173 -4.49 2.93 -16.98
C VAL A 173 -3.02 3.15 -17.36
N GLU A 174 -2.26 3.68 -16.42
CA GLU A 174 -0.83 3.93 -16.52
C GLU A 174 -0.11 3.08 -15.47
N VAL A 175 1.05 2.54 -15.81
CA VAL A 175 1.85 1.69 -14.91
C VAL A 175 3.27 2.22 -14.85
N GLU A 176 3.74 2.47 -13.66
CA GLU A 176 5.12 2.86 -13.39
C GLU A 176 5.76 1.79 -12.51
N ARG A 177 6.85 1.19 -12.97
CA ARG A 177 7.59 0.16 -12.21
C ARG A 177 8.82 0.77 -11.57
N TRP A 178 9.14 0.29 -10.38
CA TRP A 178 10.40 0.64 -9.73
C TRP A 178 11.19 -0.62 -9.37
N ASP A 179 12.50 -0.49 -9.39
CA ASP A 179 13.48 -1.47 -8.95
C ASP A 179 14.65 -0.68 -8.34
N GLY A 180 14.94 -0.88 -7.08
CA GLY A 180 15.98 -0.12 -6.40
C GLY A 180 16.26 -0.59 -4.97
N PRO A 181 17.29 -0.02 -4.35
CA PRO A 181 17.64 -0.37 -2.98
C PRO A 181 16.54 0.08 -2.01
N LEU A 182 16.13 -0.83 -1.11
CA LEU A 182 15.17 -0.55 -0.05
C LEU A 182 15.88 -0.06 1.22
N VAL A 183 16.77 -0.88 1.75
CA VAL A 183 17.50 -0.65 3.00
C VAL A 183 18.76 -1.51 3.02
N THR A 184 19.79 -1.05 3.71
CA THR A 184 20.97 -1.86 4.01
C THR A 184 20.89 -2.34 5.45
N LEU A 185 20.80 -3.64 5.64
CA LEU A 185 20.88 -4.31 6.94
C LEU A 185 22.36 -4.40 7.32
N ALA A 186 22.78 -3.60 8.27
CA ALA A 186 24.19 -3.56 8.69
C ALA A 186 24.52 -4.64 9.72
N THR A 187 23.56 -4.97 10.58
CA THR A 187 23.75 -5.88 11.71
C THR A 187 22.70 -7.00 11.75
N ALA A 188 22.99 -8.06 12.49
CA ALA A 188 22.02 -9.13 12.74
C ALA A 188 20.77 -8.63 13.50
N ALA A 189 20.90 -7.57 14.29
CA ALA A 189 19.76 -6.94 14.96
C ALA A 189 18.84 -6.25 13.97
N ASP A 190 19.38 -5.51 12.97
CA ASP A 190 18.60 -4.89 11.90
C ASP A 190 17.86 -5.96 11.10
N ALA A 191 18.57 -7.04 10.73
CA ALA A 191 17.98 -8.15 10.00
C ALA A 191 16.86 -8.83 10.79
N ALA A 192 17.07 -9.09 12.08
CA ALA A 192 16.03 -9.67 12.93
C ALA A 192 14.83 -8.73 13.10
N GLY A 193 15.06 -7.42 13.24
CA GLY A 193 14.00 -6.41 13.31
C GLY A 193 13.12 -6.44 12.06
N LEU A 194 13.72 -6.40 10.87
CA LEU A 194 12.98 -6.49 9.60
C LEU A 194 12.22 -7.83 9.48
N LEU A 195 12.84 -8.95 9.80
CA LEU A 195 12.21 -10.27 9.72
C LEU A 195 11.00 -10.40 10.66
N ARG A 196 10.99 -9.69 11.78
CA ARG A 196 9.82 -9.57 12.65
C ARG A 196 8.67 -8.82 11.97
N VAL A 197 8.97 -7.75 11.24
CA VAL A 197 7.97 -7.05 10.43
C VAL A 197 7.29 -8.02 9.45
N HIS A 198 8.04 -8.96 8.90
CA HIS A 198 7.52 -10.03 8.03
C HIS A 198 6.83 -11.18 8.77
N GLY A 199 6.62 -11.08 10.08
CA GLY A 199 5.79 -11.99 10.85
C GLY A 199 6.53 -13.15 11.52
N LEU A 200 7.87 -13.15 11.54
CA LEU A 200 8.61 -14.12 12.29
C LEU A 200 8.55 -13.81 13.79
N SER A 201 8.47 -14.84 14.63
CA SER A 201 8.66 -14.68 16.08
C SER A 201 10.07 -14.19 16.40
N PRO A 202 10.33 -13.61 17.56
CA PRO A 202 11.68 -13.14 17.94
C PRO A 202 12.77 -14.20 17.78
N ALA A 203 12.48 -15.44 18.18
CA ALA A 203 13.42 -16.56 18.06
C ALA A 203 13.68 -16.94 16.60
N GLN A 204 12.63 -17.02 15.78
CA GLN A 204 12.75 -17.32 14.35
C GLN A 204 13.51 -16.21 13.60
N ALA A 205 13.21 -14.95 13.90
CA ALA A 205 13.86 -13.79 13.29
C ALA A 205 15.37 -13.76 13.61
N SER A 206 15.74 -14.01 14.87
CA SER A 206 17.15 -14.09 15.27
C SER A 206 17.88 -15.24 14.59
N ALA A 207 17.29 -16.43 14.54
CA ALA A 207 17.88 -17.59 13.87
C ALA A 207 18.02 -17.39 12.36
N ALA A 208 17.02 -16.75 11.72
CA ALA A 208 17.05 -16.42 10.29
C ALA A 208 18.11 -15.34 9.98
N ALA A 209 18.20 -14.30 10.80
CA ALA A 209 19.21 -13.24 10.67
C ALA A 209 20.63 -13.80 10.72
N GLY A 210 20.88 -14.79 11.58
CA GLY A 210 22.18 -15.47 11.67
C GLY A 210 22.60 -16.26 10.42
N ARG A 211 21.67 -16.47 9.47
CA ARG A 211 21.97 -17.13 8.18
C ARG A 211 22.25 -16.15 7.04
N LEU A 212 22.09 -14.85 7.27
CA LEU A 212 22.34 -13.82 6.27
C LEU A 212 23.80 -13.35 6.32
N SER A 213 24.38 -13.12 5.15
CA SER A 213 25.70 -12.46 5.04
C SER A 213 25.48 -10.94 5.10
N LEU A 214 26.01 -10.31 6.14
CA LEU A 214 25.86 -8.88 6.38
C LEU A 214 27.20 -8.13 6.15
N PRO A 215 27.17 -6.84 5.72
CA PRO A 215 25.98 -6.05 5.44
C PRO A 215 25.24 -6.52 4.18
N LEU A 216 23.90 -6.39 4.16
CA LEU A 216 23.05 -6.84 3.08
C LEU A 216 22.13 -5.70 2.64
N THR A 217 22.25 -5.24 1.39
CA THR A 217 21.32 -4.30 0.79
C THR A 217 20.17 -5.07 0.14
N LEU A 218 18.96 -4.76 0.56
CA LEU A 218 17.76 -5.36 0.01
C LEU A 218 17.28 -4.58 -1.21
N THR A 219 16.76 -5.30 -2.21
CA THR A 219 16.16 -4.73 -3.41
C THR A 219 14.64 -4.72 -3.27
N MET A 220 14.02 -3.57 -3.44
CA MET A 220 12.56 -3.48 -3.53
C MET A 220 12.14 -3.34 -4.99
N ARG A 221 11.19 -4.17 -5.41
CA ARG A 221 10.53 -4.11 -6.71
C ARG A 221 9.04 -3.93 -6.52
N GLY A 222 8.44 -3.14 -7.39
CA GLY A 222 7.00 -2.93 -7.32
C GLY A 222 6.48 -2.11 -8.48
N CYS A 223 5.21 -1.75 -8.40
CA CYS A 223 4.60 -0.85 -9.34
C CYS A 223 3.64 0.13 -8.70
N PHE A 224 3.51 1.30 -9.32
CA PHE A 224 2.34 2.15 -9.20
C PHE A 224 1.40 1.82 -10.36
N VAL A 225 0.13 1.74 -10.06
CA VAL A 225 -0.93 1.67 -11.06
C VAL A 225 -1.83 2.88 -10.87
N TYR A 226 -1.87 3.74 -11.86
CA TYR A 226 -2.77 4.88 -11.91
C TYR A 226 -3.89 4.60 -12.90
N ALA A 227 -5.12 4.91 -12.51
CA ALA A 227 -6.24 4.81 -13.44
C ALA A 227 -7.08 6.07 -13.40
N THR A 228 -7.39 6.63 -14.57
CA THR A 228 -8.26 7.80 -14.71
C THR A 228 -9.62 7.35 -15.23
N LYS A 229 -10.67 7.69 -14.47
CA LYS A 229 -12.05 7.44 -14.89
C LYS A 229 -12.41 8.37 -16.05
N ALA A 230 -13.07 7.84 -17.09
CA ALA A 230 -13.51 8.63 -18.24
C ALA A 230 -14.22 9.91 -17.80
N SER A 231 -13.92 11.00 -18.50
CA SER A 231 -14.70 12.23 -18.43
C SER A 231 -15.97 11.97 -19.26
N GLY A 232 -17.10 11.76 -18.63
CA GLY A 232 -18.38 11.45 -19.27
C GLY A 232 -18.73 12.40 -20.44
#